data_8991ca36add255821114774f90ec7633
#
_entry.id   8991ca36add255821114774f90ec7633
#
_cell.length_a   1.000
_cell.length_b   1.000
_cell.length_c   1.000
_cell.angle_alpha   90.00
_cell.angle_beta   90.00
_cell.angle_gamma   90.00
#
_symmetry.space_group_name_H-M   'P 1'
#
loop_
_entity.id
_entity.type
_entity.pdbx_description
1 polymer ?
#
loop_
_entity_poly.entity_id
_entity_poly.type
_entity_poly.pdbx_seq_one_letter_code
_entity_poly.pdbx_strand_id
1 'polypeptide(L)'
;MKRMLISLILLLATLFLLGAKTVQVPGPQGSLSCLIRLPEGFNPNTERCPMVILMHGIFSSKDLNPMPALAKGLAEAGIASVRFDFDGHGKSDGRMQDMTVEREIADAMAVLDFVKGLPYVSEIGFLGHSQGGVVASMTAGRLAKEGKDVPKGMVLIAPGSVIKEACQGGKFFNARFDPKDPPEFVRCWGFMKLGREYLLGTQALDIYGTASAYDGKVCILHGTRDGIVPIWCSERFKETYGESAEFILIEGGNHMITRHRKEVVQRTTAFFKSVF
;
A
#
# COMPACT_ATOMS: atom_id res chain seq x y z
N MET A 1 -15.54 0.90 38.39
CA MET A 1 -14.69 0.26 37.38
C MET A 1 -15.45 -0.70 36.47
N LYS A 2 -16.19 -1.72 36.95
CA LYS A 2 -16.94 -2.66 36.08
C LYS A 2 -17.98 -2.00 35.15
N ARG A 3 -18.68 -0.95 35.55
CA ARG A 3 -19.68 -0.23 34.70
C ARG A 3 -19.05 0.57 33.56
N MET A 4 -17.84 1.13 33.75
CA MET A 4 -17.10 1.82 32.68
C MET A 4 -16.58 0.87 31.61
N LEU A 5 -16.12 -0.33 32.00
CA LEU A 5 -15.66 -1.35 31.05
C LEU A 5 -16.79 -1.88 30.17
N ILE A 6 -17.99 -2.08 30.75
CA ILE A 6 -19.18 -2.55 30.01
C ILE A 6 -19.66 -1.48 29.02
N SER A 7 -19.63 -0.19 29.38
CA SER A 7 -19.98 0.91 28.47
C SER A 7 -18.99 1.08 27.33
N LEU A 8 -17.70 0.84 27.55
CA LEU A 8 -16.68 0.90 26.51
C LEU A 8 -16.80 -0.27 25.52
N ILE A 9 -17.14 -1.48 26.01
CA ILE A 9 -17.39 -2.67 25.18
C ILE A 9 -18.67 -2.51 24.35
N LEU A 10 -19.76 -1.95 24.91
CA LEU A 10 -20.99 -1.68 24.19
C LEU A 10 -20.81 -0.57 23.13
N LEU A 11 -20.00 0.46 23.40
CA LEU A 11 -19.69 1.53 22.42
C LEU A 11 -18.83 1.00 21.27
N LEU A 12 -17.93 0.05 21.52
CA LEU A 12 -17.18 -0.67 20.50
C LEU A 12 -18.09 -1.55 19.62
N ALA A 13 -19.08 -2.23 20.18
CA ALA A 13 -19.99 -3.12 19.42
C ALA A 13 -20.94 -2.34 18.50
N THR A 14 -21.39 -1.13 18.87
CA THR A 14 -22.30 -0.32 18.03
C THR A 14 -21.63 0.36 16.84
N LEU A 15 -20.30 0.54 16.83
CA LEU A 15 -19.58 1.11 15.67
C LEU A 15 -19.31 0.07 14.55
N PHE A 16 -19.47 -1.22 14.81
CA PHE A 16 -19.32 -2.27 13.79
C PHE A 16 -20.49 -2.38 12.80
N LEU A 17 -21.64 -1.77 13.08
CA LEU A 17 -22.80 -1.75 12.18
C LEU A 17 -22.61 -0.93 10.89
N LEU A 18 -21.53 -0.17 10.76
CA LEU A 18 -21.26 0.69 9.59
C LEU A 18 -20.20 0.14 8.61
N GLY A 19 -19.72 -1.09 8.78
CA GLY A 19 -18.82 -1.77 7.84
C GLY A 19 -17.42 -1.14 7.66
N ALA A 20 -17.12 0.00 8.30
CA ALA A 20 -15.81 0.65 8.25
C ALA A 20 -15.50 1.39 9.57
N LYS A 21 -14.29 1.22 10.11
CA LYS A 21 -13.85 1.83 11.37
C LYS A 21 -12.52 2.55 11.18
N THR A 22 -12.48 3.85 11.52
CA THR A 22 -11.23 4.61 11.59
C THR A 22 -10.50 4.27 12.90
N VAL A 23 -9.20 4.01 12.82
CA VAL A 23 -8.31 3.80 13.96
C VAL A 23 -7.03 4.58 13.75
N GLN A 24 -6.39 4.96 14.85
CA GLN A 24 -5.06 5.57 14.83
C GLN A 24 -4.06 4.49 15.25
N VAL A 25 -3.05 4.26 14.42
CA VAL A 25 -1.98 3.29 14.68
C VAL A 25 -0.70 4.07 14.97
N PRO A 26 -0.02 3.83 16.11
CA PRO A 26 1.28 4.44 16.34
C PRO A 26 2.27 4.05 15.26
N GLY A 27 2.75 5.02 14.51
CA GLY A 27 3.81 4.86 13.50
C GLY A 27 5.15 5.41 14.00
N PRO A 28 6.24 5.20 13.25
CA PRO A 28 7.58 5.64 13.64
C PRO A 28 7.75 7.17 13.75
N GLN A 29 6.96 7.93 13.01
CA GLN A 29 7.05 9.40 12.95
C GLN A 29 5.83 10.11 13.56
N GLY A 30 4.84 9.35 14.04
CA GLY A 30 3.59 9.88 14.56
C GLY A 30 2.45 8.90 14.40
N SER A 31 1.22 9.39 14.46
CA SER A 31 0.02 8.56 14.36
C SER A 31 -0.38 8.36 12.89
N LEU A 32 -0.61 7.12 12.50
CA LEU A 32 -1.08 6.75 11.16
C LEU A 32 -2.60 6.59 11.16
N SER A 33 -3.28 7.33 10.29
CA SER A 33 -4.73 7.25 10.13
C SER A 33 -5.10 6.05 9.27
N CYS A 34 -5.72 5.05 9.89
CA CYS A 34 -6.12 3.80 9.25
C CYS A 34 -7.65 3.70 9.17
N LEU A 35 -8.15 3.03 8.14
CA LEU A 35 -9.57 2.69 7.99
C LEU A 35 -9.72 1.20 7.72
N ILE A 36 -10.25 0.48 8.71
CA ILE A 36 -10.57 -0.94 8.59
C ILE A 36 -11.94 -1.07 7.95
N ARG A 37 -12.06 -1.96 6.97
CA ARG A 37 -13.33 -2.41 6.40
C ARG A 37 -13.44 -3.92 6.57
N LEU A 38 -14.51 -4.34 7.20
CA LEU A 38 -14.86 -5.76 7.38
C LEU A 38 -15.88 -6.20 6.32
N PRO A 39 -15.97 -7.49 6.02
CA PRO A 39 -17.08 -8.05 5.24
C PRO A 39 -18.43 -7.75 5.87
N GLU A 40 -19.48 -7.66 5.05
CA GLU A 40 -20.84 -7.45 5.54
C GLU A 40 -21.31 -8.66 6.37
N GLY A 41 -21.92 -8.39 7.52
CA GLY A 41 -22.40 -9.43 8.43
C GLY A 41 -21.30 -10.13 9.25
N PHE A 42 -20.02 -9.81 9.04
CA PHE A 42 -18.91 -10.44 9.78
C PHE A 42 -18.89 -10.03 11.25
N ASN A 43 -18.79 -11.02 12.13
CA ASN A 43 -18.70 -10.82 13.58
C ASN A 43 -17.27 -11.04 14.10
N PRO A 44 -16.50 -9.98 14.39
CA PRO A 44 -15.09 -10.07 14.80
C PRO A 44 -14.89 -10.72 16.19
N ASN A 45 -15.96 -10.96 16.94
CA ASN A 45 -15.86 -11.63 18.25
C ASN A 45 -15.94 -13.17 18.14
N THR A 46 -16.49 -13.70 17.04
CA THR A 46 -16.75 -15.12 16.87
C THR A 46 -16.18 -15.70 15.57
N GLU A 47 -15.81 -14.85 14.62
CA GLU A 47 -15.34 -15.26 13.30
C GLU A 47 -13.92 -14.73 13.03
N ARG A 48 -13.26 -15.35 12.06
CA ARG A 48 -11.96 -14.91 11.54
C ARG A 48 -12.03 -14.80 10.02
N CYS A 49 -11.33 -13.81 9.48
CA CYS A 49 -11.19 -13.62 8.03
C CYS A 49 -9.80 -13.15 7.65
N PRO A 50 -9.36 -13.36 6.41
CA PRO A 50 -8.14 -12.76 5.91
C PRO A 50 -8.28 -11.25 5.80
N MET A 51 -7.14 -10.53 5.90
CA MET A 51 -7.09 -9.08 5.79
C MET A 51 -6.00 -8.63 4.82
N VAL A 52 -6.32 -7.68 3.94
CA VAL A 52 -5.37 -7.05 3.02
C VAL A 52 -5.00 -5.65 3.50
N ILE A 53 -3.70 -5.37 3.60
CA ILE A 53 -3.15 -4.04 3.88
C ILE A 53 -2.97 -3.31 2.55
N LEU A 54 -3.64 -2.14 2.39
CA LEU A 54 -3.65 -1.36 1.16
C LEU A 54 -2.76 -0.12 1.31
N MET A 55 -1.80 0.02 0.41
CA MET A 55 -0.75 1.04 0.36
C MET A 55 -0.96 1.94 -0.86
N HIS A 56 -1.25 3.22 -0.62
CA HIS A 56 -1.49 4.19 -1.69
C HIS A 56 -0.21 4.68 -2.36
N GLY A 57 -0.30 5.37 -3.49
CA GLY A 57 0.84 5.96 -4.20
C GLY A 57 1.30 7.31 -3.63
N ILE A 58 2.42 7.82 -4.18
CA ILE A 58 2.95 9.14 -3.84
C ILE A 58 1.90 10.24 -4.06
N PHE A 59 1.86 11.24 -3.19
CA PHE A 59 0.91 12.36 -3.24
C PHE A 59 -0.57 11.96 -3.23
N SER A 60 -0.89 10.77 -2.70
CA SER A 60 -2.22 10.21 -2.62
C SER A 60 -2.69 10.09 -1.16
N SER A 61 -3.74 9.33 -0.92
CA SER A 61 -4.22 8.99 0.42
C SER A 61 -5.07 7.71 0.39
N LYS A 62 -5.36 7.16 1.59
CA LYS A 62 -6.26 6.02 1.75
C LYS A 62 -7.68 6.27 1.21
N ASP A 63 -8.09 7.53 1.09
CA ASP A 63 -9.44 7.92 0.69
C ASP A 63 -9.54 8.26 -0.82
N LEU A 64 -8.42 8.26 -1.55
CA LEU A 64 -8.39 8.44 -3.00
C LEU A 64 -8.43 7.09 -3.74
N ASN A 65 -9.09 7.08 -4.91
CA ASN A 65 -9.10 5.89 -5.76
C ASN A 65 -7.67 5.51 -6.21
N PRO A 66 -7.37 4.20 -6.36
CA PRO A 66 -8.32 3.07 -6.35
C PRO A 66 -8.61 2.47 -4.96
N MET A 67 -8.00 2.97 -3.86
CA MET A 67 -8.05 2.36 -2.52
C MET A 67 -9.47 2.06 -1.99
N PRO A 68 -10.44 3.02 -2.00
CA PRO A 68 -11.79 2.75 -1.51
C PRO A 68 -12.54 1.69 -2.32
N ALA A 69 -12.35 1.66 -3.65
CA ALA A 69 -13.01 0.69 -4.52
C ALA A 69 -12.47 -0.73 -4.29
N LEU A 70 -11.15 -0.86 -4.11
CA LEU A 70 -10.50 -2.13 -3.77
C LEU A 70 -10.96 -2.65 -2.41
N ALA A 71 -10.96 -1.79 -1.39
CA ALA A 71 -11.44 -2.16 -0.06
C ALA A 71 -12.92 -2.60 -0.06
N LYS A 72 -13.77 -1.95 -0.89
CA LYS A 72 -15.16 -2.35 -1.07
C LYS A 72 -15.27 -3.74 -1.71
N GLY A 73 -14.56 -3.97 -2.82
CA GLY A 73 -14.59 -5.24 -3.52
C GLY A 73 -14.04 -6.40 -2.68
N LEU A 74 -12.98 -6.17 -1.89
CA LEU A 74 -12.47 -7.17 -0.95
C LEU A 74 -13.53 -7.55 0.09
N ALA A 75 -14.20 -6.56 0.70
CA ALA A 75 -15.25 -6.81 1.68
C ALA A 75 -16.43 -7.62 1.08
N GLU A 76 -16.86 -7.30 -0.14
CA GLU A 76 -17.88 -8.06 -0.90
C GLU A 76 -17.42 -9.49 -1.22
N ALA A 77 -16.11 -9.73 -1.23
CA ALA A 77 -15.50 -11.04 -1.45
C ALA A 77 -15.25 -11.85 -0.15
N GLY A 78 -15.64 -11.31 1.02
CA GLY A 78 -15.41 -11.94 2.32
C GLY A 78 -14.02 -11.67 2.92
N ILE A 79 -13.28 -10.71 2.39
CA ILE A 79 -11.91 -10.37 2.79
C ILE A 79 -11.92 -8.99 3.45
N ALA A 80 -11.44 -8.91 4.69
CA ALA A 80 -11.25 -7.63 5.37
C ALA A 80 -10.11 -6.81 4.73
N SER A 81 -10.11 -5.51 4.97
CA SER A 81 -9.00 -4.66 4.55
C SER A 81 -8.71 -3.56 5.55
N VAL A 82 -7.46 -3.15 5.63
CA VAL A 82 -7.04 -1.89 6.22
C VAL A 82 -6.33 -1.06 5.16
N ARG A 83 -6.83 0.16 4.93
CA ARG A 83 -6.14 1.18 4.14
C ARG A 83 -5.72 2.30 5.06
N PHE A 84 -4.53 2.83 4.87
CA PHE A 84 -3.98 3.85 5.76
C PHE A 84 -3.31 4.96 4.96
N ASP A 85 -3.18 6.12 5.58
CA ASP A 85 -2.34 7.20 5.07
C ASP A 85 -0.92 6.99 5.59
N PHE A 86 0.09 7.04 4.72
CA PHE A 86 1.48 7.12 5.12
C PHE A 86 1.77 8.41 5.89
N ASP A 87 2.86 8.45 6.66
CA ASP A 87 3.36 9.65 7.31
C ASP A 87 3.42 10.85 6.33
N GLY A 88 2.95 12.00 6.76
CA GLY A 88 2.86 13.20 5.92
C GLY A 88 1.74 13.21 4.89
N HIS A 89 0.90 12.17 4.81
CA HIS A 89 -0.21 12.08 3.87
C HIS A 89 -1.58 12.09 4.59
N GLY A 90 -2.60 12.58 3.87
CA GLY A 90 -4.00 12.49 4.27
C GLY A 90 -4.29 13.01 5.66
N LYS A 91 -4.59 12.10 6.60
CA LYS A 91 -4.92 12.38 8.01
C LYS A 91 -3.90 11.79 8.99
N SER A 92 -2.79 11.27 8.52
CA SER A 92 -1.65 10.88 9.34
C SER A 92 -0.84 12.09 9.76
N ASP A 93 -0.09 11.95 10.83
CA ASP A 93 0.85 12.98 11.28
C ASP A 93 1.99 13.17 10.27
N GLY A 94 2.88 14.13 10.56
CA GLY A 94 4.04 14.43 9.72
C GLY A 94 3.78 15.43 8.62
N ARG A 95 4.77 15.60 7.75
CA ARG A 95 4.71 16.53 6.61
C ARG A 95 5.13 15.80 5.34
N MET A 96 4.38 15.99 4.27
CA MET A 96 4.64 15.36 2.97
C MET A 96 6.09 15.58 2.45
N GLN A 97 6.68 16.74 2.72
CA GLN A 97 8.07 17.02 2.30
C GLN A 97 9.11 16.15 3.02
N ASP A 98 8.77 15.58 4.17
CA ASP A 98 9.67 14.75 4.98
C ASP A 98 9.51 13.25 4.69
N MET A 99 8.54 12.88 3.84
CA MET A 99 8.35 11.48 3.45
C MET A 99 9.59 10.93 2.75
N THR A 100 9.83 9.63 2.93
CA THR A 100 10.78 8.83 2.13
C THR A 100 10.21 7.43 1.94
N VAL A 101 10.66 6.70 0.94
CA VAL A 101 10.24 5.29 0.75
C VAL A 101 10.61 4.46 1.99
N GLU A 102 11.73 4.75 2.64
CA GLU A 102 12.15 4.08 3.87
C GLU A 102 11.18 4.32 5.04
N ARG A 103 10.70 5.56 5.20
CA ARG A 103 9.68 5.88 6.21
C ARG A 103 8.35 5.19 5.90
N GLU A 104 7.93 5.17 4.63
CA GLU A 104 6.71 4.47 4.22
C GLU A 104 6.80 2.95 4.45
N ILE A 105 7.98 2.33 4.27
CA ILE A 105 8.22 0.92 4.63
C ILE A 105 8.07 0.73 6.16
N ALA A 106 8.62 1.63 6.95
CA ALA A 106 8.48 1.57 8.40
C ALA A 106 7.02 1.75 8.86
N ASP A 107 6.25 2.63 8.21
CA ASP A 107 4.80 2.77 8.44
C ASP A 107 4.04 1.49 8.07
N ALA A 108 4.36 0.88 6.92
CA ALA A 108 3.76 -0.38 6.50
C ALA A 108 4.03 -1.51 7.50
N MET A 109 5.24 -1.57 8.08
CA MET A 109 5.59 -2.51 9.15
C MET A 109 4.78 -2.25 10.42
N ALA A 110 4.61 -0.99 10.84
CA ALA A 110 3.81 -0.63 12.00
C ALA A 110 2.33 -1.02 11.82
N VAL A 111 1.77 -0.80 10.62
CA VAL A 111 0.40 -1.23 10.30
C VAL A 111 0.29 -2.76 10.26
N LEU A 112 1.31 -3.47 9.76
CA LEU A 112 1.36 -4.94 9.78
C LEU A 112 1.35 -5.48 11.21
N ASP A 113 2.16 -4.91 12.11
CA ASP A 113 2.21 -5.34 13.51
C ASP A 113 0.87 -5.07 14.21
N PHE A 114 0.23 -3.95 13.93
CA PHE A 114 -1.13 -3.67 14.41
C PHE A 114 -2.13 -4.73 13.91
N VAL A 115 -2.12 -5.06 12.62
CA VAL A 115 -3.03 -6.05 12.01
C VAL A 115 -2.80 -7.45 12.59
N LYS A 116 -1.53 -7.85 12.82
CA LYS A 116 -1.19 -9.12 13.48
C LYS A 116 -1.77 -9.21 14.89
N GLY A 117 -1.93 -8.09 15.58
CA GLY A 117 -2.55 -8.01 16.91
C GLY A 117 -4.08 -8.14 16.92
N LEU A 118 -4.76 -8.14 15.76
CA LEU A 118 -6.21 -8.25 15.68
C LEU A 118 -6.64 -9.73 15.77
N PRO A 119 -7.42 -10.14 16.79
CA PRO A 119 -7.70 -11.57 17.04
C PRO A 119 -8.54 -12.22 15.94
N TYR A 120 -9.27 -11.43 15.14
CA TYR A 120 -10.13 -11.91 14.07
C TYR A 120 -9.43 -12.00 12.70
N VAL A 121 -8.16 -11.65 12.60
CA VAL A 121 -7.39 -11.80 11.36
C VAL A 121 -6.81 -13.19 11.29
N SER A 122 -7.11 -13.92 10.20
CA SER A 122 -6.57 -15.26 9.95
C SER A 122 -5.27 -15.26 9.18
N GLU A 123 -5.21 -14.46 8.11
CA GLU A 123 -4.09 -14.36 7.18
C GLU A 123 -3.97 -12.93 6.67
N ILE A 124 -2.78 -12.54 6.22
CA ILE A 124 -2.50 -11.17 5.78
C ILE A 124 -1.98 -11.17 4.34
N GLY A 125 -2.53 -10.29 3.51
CA GLY A 125 -2.04 -9.96 2.17
C GLY A 125 -1.65 -8.49 2.05
N PHE A 126 -0.82 -8.16 1.07
CA PHE A 126 -0.45 -6.79 0.74
C PHE A 126 -1.03 -6.37 -0.61
N LEU A 127 -1.43 -5.13 -0.72
CA LEU A 127 -1.76 -4.49 -1.98
C LEU A 127 -1.12 -3.12 -2.04
N GLY A 128 -0.38 -2.84 -3.11
CA GLY A 128 0.22 -1.53 -3.32
C GLY A 128 -0.08 -0.96 -4.71
N HIS A 129 -0.40 0.34 -4.77
CA HIS A 129 -0.57 1.08 -6.02
C HIS A 129 0.57 2.07 -6.20
N SER A 130 1.16 2.13 -7.38
CA SER A 130 2.22 3.08 -7.72
C SER A 130 3.42 2.97 -6.75
N GLN A 131 3.86 4.04 -6.08
CA GLN A 131 4.89 3.99 -5.03
C GLN A 131 4.52 3.01 -3.91
N GLY A 132 3.23 2.92 -3.51
CA GLY A 132 2.79 1.91 -2.55
C GLY A 132 3.05 0.47 -2.99
N GLY A 133 3.15 0.21 -4.32
CA GLY A 133 3.59 -1.07 -4.86
C GLY A 133 5.08 -1.34 -4.61
N VAL A 134 5.91 -0.31 -4.69
CA VAL A 134 7.33 -0.39 -4.31
C VAL A 134 7.46 -0.66 -2.81
N VAL A 135 6.71 0.08 -1.98
CA VAL A 135 6.70 -0.10 -0.52
C VAL A 135 6.26 -1.52 -0.15
N ALA A 136 5.15 -2.01 -0.72
CA ALA A 136 4.66 -3.36 -0.48
C ALA A 136 5.70 -4.43 -0.82
N SER A 137 6.33 -4.33 -2.01
CA SER A 137 7.35 -5.26 -2.49
C SER A 137 8.59 -5.29 -1.59
N MET A 138 9.12 -4.10 -1.25
CA MET A 138 10.31 -3.99 -0.41
C MET A 138 10.03 -4.39 1.03
N THR A 139 8.84 -4.09 1.57
CA THR A 139 8.43 -4.54 2.91
C THR A 139 8.38 -6.06 2.97
N ALA A 140 7.71 -6.72 2.01
CA ALA A 140 7.64 -8.17 1.95
C ALA A 140 9.03 -8.81 1.81
N GLY A 141 9.89 -8.25 0.94
CA GLY A 141 11.25 -8.74 0.76
C GLY A 141 12.14 -8.58 2.00
N ARG A 142 11.99 -7.50 2.78
CA ARG A 142 12.70 -7.31 4.07
C ARG A 142 12.25 -8.29 5.11
N LEU A 143 10.95 -8.50 5.25
CA LEU A 143 10.40 -9.50 6.17
C LEU A 143 10.95 -10.89 5.84
N ALA A 144 11.00 -11.27 4.57
CA ALA A 144 11.58 -12.54 4.14
C ALA A 144 13.08 -12.65 4.47
N LYS A 145 13.88 -11.62 4.20
CA LYS A 145 15.32 -11.59 4.55
C LYS A 145 15.56 -11.70 6.06
N GLU A 146 14.65 -11.20 6.87
CA GLU A 146 14.72 -11.24 8.32
C GLU A 146 14.12 -12.54 8.92
N GLY A 147 13.63 -13.46 8.09
CA GLY A 147 12.97 -14.70 8.53
C GLY A 147 11.67 -14.46 9.31
N LYS A 148 11.02 -13.32 9.07
CA LYS A 148 9.73 -12.96 9.68
C LYS A 148 8.56 -13.44 8.85
N ASP A 149 7.37 -13.50 9.45
CA ASP A 149 6.14 -13.81 8.72
C ASP A 149 5.89 -12.82 7.60
N VAL A 150 5.79 -13.33 6.38
CA VAL A 150 5.51 -12.58 5.16
C VAL A 150 4.02 -12.63 4.81
N PRO A 151 3.51 -11.69 3.99
CA PRO A 151 2.14 -11.78 3.48
C PRO A 151 1.94 -13.05 2.65
N LYS A 152 0.75 -13.65 2.71
CA LYS A 152 0.39 -14.86 1.93
C LYS A 152 0.36 -14.62 0.42
N GLY A 153 0.05 -13.41 0.03
CA GLY A 153 0.05 -12.98 -1.36
C GLY A 153 0.10 -11.47 -1.47
N MET A 154 0.50 -10.99 -2.63
CA MET A 154 0.67 -9.56 -2.88
C MET A 154 0.10 -9.16 -4.24
N VAL A 155 -0.64 -8.04 -4.27
CA VAL A 155 -1.11 -7.41 -5.51
C VAL A 155 -0.37 -6.09 -5.72
N LEU A 156 0.26 -5.93 -6.87
CA LEU A 156 0.96 -4.71 -7.28
C LEU A 156 0.21 -4.08 -8.47
N ILE A 157 -0.29 -2.87 -8.27
CA ILE A 157 -0.98 -2.13 -9.33
C ILE A 157 -0.06 -1.01 -9.80
N ALA A 158 0.42 -1.11 -11.05
CA ALA A 158 1.34 -0.16 -11.66
C ALA A 158 2.50 0.24 -10.70
N PRO A 159 3.30 -0.73 -10.17
CA PRO A 159 4.31 -0.45 -9.16
C PRO A 159 5.36 0.54 -9.70
N GLY A 160 5.51 1.67 -9.01
CA GLY A 160 6.18 2.86 -9.51
C GLY A 160 7.70 2.88 -9.33
N SER A 161 8.41 1.81 -9.66
CA SER A 161 9.89 1.73 -9.48
C SER A 161 10.69 2.76 -10.28
N VAL A 162 10.09 3.37 -11.31
CA VAL A 162 10.67 4.50 -12.07
C VAL A 162 11.06 5.70 -11.20
N ILE A 163 10.60 5.77 -9.95
CA ILE A 163 11.01 6.82 -9.00
C ILE A 163 12.52 6.88 -8.81
N LYS A 164 13.21 5.72 -8.86
CA LYS A 164 14.65 5.64 -8.71
C LYS A 164 15.36 6.33 -9.89
N GLU A 165 15.01 5.95 -11.11
CA GLU A 165 15.56 6.52 -12.33
C GLU A 165 15.19 8.00 -12.46
N ALA A 166 14.00 8.40 -12.04
CA ALA A 166 13.57 9.79 -12.01
C ALA A 166 14.46 10.65 -11.07
N CYS A 167 14.74 10.13 -9.86
CA CYS A 167 15.63 10.81 -8.91
C CYS A 167 17.07 10.85 -9.40
N GLN A 168 17.60 9.75 -9.99
CA GLN A 168 18.94 9.69 -10.56
C GLN A 168 19.11 10.61 -11.77
N GLY A 169 18.06 10.77 -12.57
CA GLY A 169 18.04 11.64 -13.74
C GLY A 169 17.77 13.13 -13.44
N GLY A 170 17.57 13.50 -12.16
CA GLY A 170 17.31 14.90 -11.78
C GLY A 170 15.98 15.44 -12.30
N LYS A 171 15.01 14.58 -12.61
CA LYS A 171 13.69 14.97 -13.08
C LYS A 171 12.60 14.10 -12.41
N PHE A 172 11.80 14.71 -11.55
CA PHE A 172 10.68 14.06 -10.90
C PHE A 172 9.37 14.79 -11.27
N PHE A 173 8.49 14.14 -12.03
CA PHE A 173 7.36 14.77 -12.70
C PHE A 173 7.79 16.00 -13.51
N ASN A 174 7.29 17.18 -13.16
CA ASN A 174 7.66 18.46 -13.80
C ASN A 174 8.81 19.18 -13.08
N ALA A 175 9.24 18.71 -11.92
CA ALA A 175 10.38 19.29 -11.20
C ALA A 175 11.71 18.83 -11.80
N ARG A 176 12.70 19.74 -11.81
CA ARG A 176 14.09 19.48 -12.22
C ARG A 176 15.03 19.90 -11.11
N PHE A 177 16.12 19.15 -10.92
CA PHE A 177 17.12 19.41 -9.88
C PHE A 177 18.45 18.75 -10.25
N ASP A 178 19.53 19.18 -9.59
CA ASP A 178 20.80 18.44 -9.67
C ASP A 178 20.69 17.18 -8.79
N PRO A 179 20.80 15.96 -9.37
CA PRO A 179 20.68 14.73 -8.58
C PRO A 179 21.81 14.52 -7.57
N LYS A 180 22.97 15.18 -7.78
CA LYS A 180 24.11 15.10 -6.85
C LYS A 180 23.98 16.08 -5.68
N ASP A 181 23.30 17.21 -5.90
CA ASP A 181 23.07 18.24 -4.90
C ASP A 181 21.65 18.81 -5.02
N PRO A 182 20.61 18.00 -4.73
CA PRO A 182 19.25 18.50 -4.81
C PRO A 182 18.99 19.55 -3.73
N PRO A 183 18.09 20.52 -3.99
CA PRO A 183 17.71 21.53 -3.00
C PRO A 183 17.00 20.89 -1.81
N GLU A 184 16.76 21.68 -0.74
CA GLU A 184 16.02 21.22 0.44
C GLU A 184 14.69 20.53 0.07
N PHE A 185 13.99 21.07 -0.93
CA PHE A 185 12.82 20.42 -1.56
C PHE A 185 12.63 20.91 -3.00
N VAL A 186 11.97 20.08 -3.80
CA VAL A 186 11.42 20.46 -5.12
C VAL A 186 9.91 20.58 -5.06
N ARG A 187 9.31 21.32 -5.99
CA ARG A 187 7.86 21.44 -6.11
C ARG A 187 7.37 20.69 -7.35
N CYS A 188 6.60 19.64 -7.13
CA CYS A 188 5.86 18.98 -8.18
C CYS A 188 4.50 19.67 -8.36
N TRP A 189 4.13 19.96 -9.59
CA TRP A 189 2.91 20.71 -9.96
C TRP A 189 2.70 22.01 -9.18
N GLY A 190 3.79 22.64 -8.72
CA GLY A 190 3.78 23.93 -8.05
C GLY A 190 3.44 23.90 -6.55
N PHE A 191 2.77 22.89 -6.04
CA PHE A 191 2.30 22.84 -4.65
C PHE A 191 2.76 21.62 -3.84
N MET A 192 3.01 20.47 -4.47
CA MET A 192 3.49 19.27 -3.80
C MET A 192 4.99 19.36 -3.54
N LYS A 193 5.41 19.36 -2.29
CA LYS A 193 6.83 19.41 -1.92
C LYS A 193 7.39 18.00 -1.76
N LEU A 194 8.53 17.76 -2.39
CA LEU A 194 9.31 16.53 -2.27
C LEU A 194 10.68 16.89 -1.72
N GLY A 195 11.02 16.38 -0.56
CA GLY A 195 12.21 16.78 0.19
C GLY A 195 13.50 16.17 -0.33
N ARG A 196 14.63 16.80 0.04
CA ARG A 196 15.98 16.36 -0.30
C ARG A 196 16.25 14.91 0.12
N GLU A 197 15.78 14.50 1.30
CA GLU A 197 15.97 13.14 1.80
C GLU A 197 15.30 12.09 0.90
N TYR A 198 14.09 12.39 0.39
CA TYR A 198 13.45 11.52 -0.59
C TYR A 198 14.27 11.43 -1.88
N LEU A 199 14.72 12.59 -2.42
CA LEU A 199 15.45 12.66 -3.68
C LEU A 199 16.77 11.88 -3.64
N LEU A 200 17.52 11.99 -2.55
CA LEU A 200 18.79 11.28 -2.36
C LEU A 200 18.56 9.81 -1.97
N GLY A 201 17.68 9.54 -1.01
CA GLY A 201 17.42 8.19 -0.51
C GLY A 201 16.88 7.27 -1.59
N THR A 202 15.96 7.78 -2.44
CA THR A 202 15.37 6.98 -3.53
C THR A 202 16.39 6.55 -4.57
N GLN A 203 17.43 7.35 -4.84
CA GLN A 203 18.52 6.98 -5.76
C GLN A 203 19.29 5.73 -5.30
N ALA A 204 19.40 5.53 -3.99
CA ALA A 204 20.16 4.43 -3.38
C ALA A 204 19.34 3.15 -3.22
N LEU A 205 18.02 3.16 -3.44
CA LEU A 205 17.16 2.01 -3.21
C LEU A 205 17.56 0.82 -4.11
N ASP A 206 17.70 -0.34 -3.50
CA ASP A 206 17.76 -1.62 -4.22
C ASP A 206 16.35 -2.25 -4.23
N ILE A 207 15.48 -1.70 -5.08
CA ILE A 207 14.05 -2.07 -5.13
C ILE A 207 13.89 -3.55 -5.47
N TYR A 208 14.45 -3.97 -6.59
CA TYR A 208 14.27 -5.33 -7.10
C TYR A 208 15.06 -6.39 -6.33
N GLY A 209 16.31 -6.08 -5.94
CA GLY A 209 17.12 -6.98 -5.12
C GLY A 209 16.58 -7.15 -3.70
N THR A 210 15.85 -6.12 -3.18
CA THR A 210 15.11 -6.28 -1.93
C THR A 210 13.85 -7.12 -2.14
N ALA A 211 13.07 -6.81 -3.18
CA ALA A 211 11.82 -7.50 -3.51
C ALA A 211 12.01 -8.99 -3.80
N SER A 212 13.12 -9.38 -4.44
CA SER A 212 13.41 -10.77 -4.85
C SER A 212 13.50 -11.79 -3.72
N ALA A 213 13.65 -11.32 -2.47
CA ALA A 213 13.67 -12.21 -1.31
C ALA A 213 12.27 -12.75 -0.93
N TYR A 214 11.20 -12.14 -1.40
CA TYR A 214 9.84 -12.62 -1.19
C TYR A 214 9.50 -13.69 -2.23
N ASP A 215 9.16 -14.89 -1.78
CA ASP A 215 8.87 -16.08 -2.59
C ASP A 215 7.37 -16.42 -2.70
N GLY A 216 6.51 -15.64 -2.03
CA GLY A 216 5.05 -15.81 -2.08
C GLY A 216 4.45 -15.40 -3.43
N LYS A 217 3.16 -15.69 -3.61
CA LYS A 217 2.43 -15.37 -4.84
C LYS A 217 2.23 -13.87 -5.03
N VAL A 218 2.41 -13.41 -6.27
CA VAL A 218 2.26 -12.00 -6.66
C VAL A 218 1.35 -11.87 -7.88
N CYS A 219 0.41 -10.94 -7.86
CA CYS A 219 -0.35 -10.52 -9.04
C CYS A 219 0.02 -9.07 -9.37
N ILE A 220 0.49 -8.85 -10.59
CA ILE A 220 0.90 -7.54 -11.08
C ILE A 220 -0.12 -7.08 -12.12
N LEU A 221 -0.73 -5.92 -11.90
CA LEU A 221 -1.72 -5.31 -12.80
C LEU A 221 -1.16 -3.99 -13.34
N HIS A 222 -1.19 -3.77 -14.67
CA HIS A 222 -0.72 -2.53 -15.26
C HIS A 222 -1.58 -2.09 -16.43
N GLY A 223 -1.93 -0.82 -16.47
CA GLY A 223 -2.72 -0.25 -17.56
C GLY A 223 -1.89 0.03 -18.82
N THR A 224 -2.32 -0.42 -20.00
CA THR A 224 -1.57 -0.22 -21.26
C THR A 224 -1.46 1.25 -21.72
N ARG A 225 -2.25 2.15 -21.10
CA ARG A 225 -2.20 3.61 -21.32
C ARG A 225 -1.77 4.37 -20.06
N ASP A 226 -0.93 3.74 -19.22
CA ASP A 226 -0.33 4.41 -18.07
C ASP A 226 0.70 5.44 -18.57
N GLY A 227 0.39 6.72 -18.40
CA GLY A 227 1.28 7.83 -18.76
C GLY A 227 2.19 8.31 -17.63
N ILE A 228 2.18 7.64 -16.47
CA ILE A 228 2.96 8.01 -15.28
C ILE A 228 4.04 6.97 -15.00
N VAL A 229 3.66 5.71 -14.88
CA VAL A 229 4.59 4.59 -14.65
C VAL A 229 4.71 3.79 -15.94
N PRO A 230 5.92 3.68 -16.51
CA PRO A 230 6.15 2.85 -17.69
C PRO A 230 5.94 1.36 -17.40
N ILE A 231 5.43 0.63 -18.39
CA ILE A 231 5.12 -0.82 -18.27
C ILE A 231 6.36 -1.63 -17.87
N TRP A 232 7.56 -1.25 -18.33
CA TRP A 232 8.80 -1.94 -17.98
C TRP A 232 9.04 -2.08 -16.46
N CYS A 233 8.46 -1.18 -15.63
CA CYS A 233 8.51 -1.32 -14.17
C CYS A 233 7.85 -2.62 -13.72
N SER A 234 6.66 -2.92 -14.25
CA SER A 234 5.94 -4.16 -13.95
C SER A 234 6.59 -5.39 -14.58
N GLU A 235 7.12 -5.25 -15.78
CA GLU A 235 7.89 -6.33 -16.45
C GLU A 235 9.09 -6.74 -15.59
N ARG A 236 9.87 -5.79 -15.07
CA ARG A 236 10.99 -6.09 -14.16
C ARG A 236 10.55 -6.71 -12.84
N PHE A 237 9.40 -6.33 -12.27
CA PHE A 237 8.84 -7.04 -11.11
C PHE A 237 8.41 -8.46 -11.48
N LYS A 238 7.83 -8.69 -12.69
CA LYS A 238 7.54 -10.06 -13.18
C LYS A 238 8.82 -10.88 -13.31
N GLU A 239 9.88 -10.31 -13.87
CA GLU A 239 11.19 -10.96 -13.95
C GLU A 239 11.75 -11.27 -12.55
N THR A 240 11.64 -10.34 -11.62
CA THR A 240 12.14 -10.47 -10.24
C THR A 240 11.47 -11.61 -9.49
N TYR A 241 10.15 -11.78 -9.62
CA TYR A 241 9.38 -12.83 -8.94
C TYR A 241 9.25 -14.13 -9.76
N GLY A 242 9.61 -14.12 -11.03
CA GLY A 242 9.59 -15.29 -11.89
C GLY A 242 8.22 -15.97 -11.95
N GLU A 243 8.19 -17.28 -11.72
CA GLU A 243 6.96 -18.09 -11.75
C GLU A 243 6.00 -17.81 -10.60
N SER A 244 6.44 -17.14 -9.54
CA SER A 244 5.57 -16.74 -8.43
C SER A 244 4.65 -15.57 -8.79
N ALA A 245 4.95 -14.84 -9.88
CA ALA A 245 4.14 -13.68 -10.30
C ALA A 245 3.27 -13.99 -11.53
N GLU A 246 2.01 -13.55 -11.48
CA GLU A 246 1.16 -13.36 -12.64
C GLU A 246 1.21 -11.88 -13.04
N PHE A 247 1.40 -11.60 -14.34
CA PHE A 247 1.37 -10.23 -14.89
C PHE A 247 0.23 -10.07 -15.87
N ILE A 248 -0.68 -9.15 -15.57
CA ILE A 248 -1.91 -8.90 -16.33
C ILE A 248 -1.91 -7.45 -16.83
N LEU A 249 -2.00 -7.26 -18.12
CA LEU A 249 -2.22 -5.97 -18.74
C LEU A 249 -3.71 -5.62 -18.75
N ILE A 250 -4.02 -4.41 -18.30
CA ILE A 250 -5.37 -3.83 -18.35
C ILE A 250 -5.44 -2.96 -19.59
N GLU A 251 -6.05 -3.49 -20.65
CA GLU A 251 -6.10 -2.83 -21.95
C GLU A 251 -6.81 -1.47 -21.87
N GLY A 252 -6.15 -0.41 -22.34
CA GLY A 252 -6.65 0.97 -22.26
C GLY A 252 -6.64 1.58 -20.85
N GLY A 253 -6.16 0.86 -19.84
CA GLY A 253 -6.07 1.34 -18.46
C GLY A 253 -5.04 2.46 -18.31
N ASN A 254 -5.40 3.54 -17.60
CA ASN A 254 -4.49 4.60 -17.21
C ASN A 254 -3.92 4.33 -15.80
N HIS A 255 -2.98 5.16 -15.32
CA HIS A 255 -2.35 5.00 -13.99
C HIS A 255 -3.34 4.87 -12.84
N MET A 256 -4.40 5.68 -12.82
CA MET A 256 -5.44 5.67 -11.77
C MET A 256 -6.54 4.63 -12.02
N ILE A 257 -6.44 3.84 -13.11
CA ILE A 257 -7.38 2.79 -13.50
C ILE A 257 -8.85 3.27 -13.52
N THR A 258 -9.06 4.52 -13.90
CA THR A 258 -10.30 5.24 -13.69
C THR A 258 -11.52 4.53 -14.31
N ARG A 259 -11.39 4.04 -15.54
CA ARG A 259 -12.46 3.35 -16.28
C ARG A 259 -12.46 1.82 -16.13
N HIS A 260 -11.38 1.25 -15.59
CA HIS A 260 -11.16 -0.19 -15.47
C HIS A 260 -11.22 -0.69 -14.01
N ARG A 261 -11.74 0.14 -13.09
CA ARG A 261 -11.82 -0.20 -11.65
C ARG A 261 -12.53 -1.52 -11.38
N LYS A 262 -13.63 -1.80 -12.09
CA LYS A 262 -14.38 -3.05 -11.92
C LYS A 262 -13.51 -4.26 -12.25
N GLU A 263 -12.79 -4.22 -13.38
CA GLU A 263 -11.90 -5.29 -13.80
C GLU A 263 -10.75 -5.50 -12.78
N VAL A 264 -10.08 -4.40 -12.39
CA VAL A 264 -8.98 -4.49 -11.42
C VAL A 264 -9.44 -5.00 -10.05
N VAL A 265 -10.61 -4.57 -9.58
CA VAL A 265 -11.22 -5.12 -8.36
C VAL A 265 -11.49 -6.62 -8.51
N GLN A 266 -12.05 -7.05 -9.64
CA GLN A 266 -12.32 -8.48 -9.90
C GLN A 266 -11.04 -9.31 -9.93
N ARG A 267 -9.98 -8.85 -10.63
CA ARG A 267 -8.67 -9.52 -10.67
C ARG A 267 -8.05 -9.61 -9.27
N THR A 268 -8.05 -8.49 -8.54
CA THR A 268 -7.53 -8.42 -7.17
C THR A 268 -8.25 -9.38 -6.23
N THR A 269 -9.58 -9.40 -6.26
CA THR A 269 -10.36 -10.28 -5.37
C THR A 269 -10.23 -11.74 -5.75
N ALA A 270 -10.17 -12.07 -7.04
CA ALA A 270 -9.95 -13.44 -7.52
C ALA A 270 -8.56 -13.94 -7.06
N PHE A 271 -7.52 -13.12 -7.19
CA PHE A 271 -6.19 -13.48 -6.72
C PHE A 271 -6.17 -13.75 -5.22
N PHE A 272 -6.67 -12.84 -4.37
CA PHE A 272 -6.66 -13.06 -2.93
C PHE A 272 -7.50 -14.27 -2.49
N LYS A 273 -8.63 -14.57 -3.16
CA LYS A 273 -9.38 -15.82 -2.92
C LYS A 273 -8.61 -17.08 -3.26
N SER A 274 -7.61 -17.00 -4.14
CA SER A 274 -6.80 -18.16 -4.52
C SER A 274 -5.61 -18.41 -3.59
N VAL A 275 -5.25 -17.43 -2.77
CA VAL A 275 -4.08 -17.50 -1.88
C VAL A 275 -4.44 -17.57 -0.40
N PHE A 276 -5.65 -17.17 -0.02
CA PHE A 276 -6.25 -17.35 1.31
C PHE A 276 -7.13 -18.60 1.39
#